data_ae68d8b587dcbde30e69ea69ea100786
#
_entry.id   ae68d8b587dcbde30e69ea69ea100786
#
_cell.length_a   1.000
_cell.length_b   1.000
_cell.length_c   1.000
_cell.angle_alpha   90.00
_cell.angle_beta   90.00
_cell.angle_gamma   90.00
#
_symmetry.space_group_name_H-M   'P 1'
#
loop_
_entity.id
_entity.type
_entity.pdbx_description
1 polymer ?
#
loop_
_entity_poly.entity_id
_entity_poly.type
_entity_poly.pdbx_seq_one_letter_code
_entity_poly.pdbx_strand_id
1 'polypeptide(L)'
;VPGLGEMPGASDYSAAADAAAKMPSTNTVAVVTDIPEAEEAAALYGIPAIGLEDVAALADFLSEHYVRPRVTVVIQAGGESRRMGQSKATVPFAGRPLICRLVERLSPVADELIITTNEADKLGFLHDMYPDLTIRLVGDAYAERGALPGLYTALAAAENPYVAVVACDMVFASAR
;
A
#
# COMPACT_ATOMS: atom_id res chain seq x y z
N VAL A 1 6.33 -9.50 23.00
CA VAL A 1 5.39 -10.63 22.88
C VAL A 1 4.91 -10.91 24.29
N PRO A 2 3.61 -10.74 24.64
CA PRO A 2 3.07 -11.14 25.93
C PRO A 2 3.17 -12.67 26.03
N GLY A 3 3.51 -13.18 27.22
CA GLY A 3 3.81 -14.58 27.48
C GLY A 3 2.70 -15.51 26.98
N LEU A 4 3.14 -16.68 26.51
CA LEU A 4 2.32 -17.83 26.23
C LEU A 4 1.60 -18.22 27.53
N GLY A 5 0.36 -17.76 27.67
CA GLY A 5 -0.56 -18.29 28.68
C GLY A 5 -0.82 -19.78 28.41
N GLU A 6 -1.21 -20.52 29.43
CA GLU A 6 -1.61 -21.92 29.33
C GLU A 6 -2.52 -22.13 28.11
N MET A 7 -2.24 -23.17 27.34
CA MET A 7 -3.07 -23.55 26.20
C MET A 7 -4.50 -23.79 26.67
N PRO A 8 -5.52 -23.25 26.00
CA PRO A 8 -6.93 -23.45 26.35
C PRO A 8 -7.25 -24.93 26.36
N GLY A 9 -8.11 -25.39 27.33
CA GLY A 9 -8.55 -26.76 27.40
C GLY A 9 -9.52 -27.13 26.26
N ALA A 10 -9.70 -28.40 25.98
CA ALA A 10 -10.59 -28.88 24.89
C ALA A 10 -12.03 -28.33 24.95
N SER A 11 -12.51 -27.98 26.15
CA SER A 11 -13.83 -27.35 26.36
C SER A 11 -13.91 -25.91 25.78
N ASP A 12 -12.79 -25.22 25.73
CA ASP A 12 -12.75 -23.83 25.25
C ASP A 12 -12.82 -23.78 23.72
N TYR A 13 -12.34 -24.85 23.05
CA TYR A 13 -12.43 -24.97 21.60
C TYR A 13 -13.84 -25.31 21.12
N SER A 14 -14.60 -26.07 21.89
CA SER A 14 -16.03 -26.34 21.62
C SER A 14 -16.84 -25.04 21.59
N ALA A 15 -16.61 -24.16 22.56
CA ALA A 15 -17.27 -22.85 22.60
C ALA A 15 -16.83 -21.93 21.45
N ALA A 16 -15.58 -22.01 21.02
CA ALA A 16 -15.07 -21.25 19.89
C ALA A 16 -15.63 -21.77 18.55
N ALA A 17 -15.76 -23.08 18.38
CA ALA A 17 -16.41 -23.69 17.22
C ALA A 17 -17.91 -23.34 17.15
N ASP A 18 -18.61 -23.36 18.28
CA ASP A 18 -20.03 -22.93 18.39
C ASP A 18 -20.20 -21.43 18.12
N ALA A 19 -19.26 -20.61 18.51
CA ALA A 19 -19.25 -19.19 18.22
C ALA A 19 -18.94 -18.91 16.73
N ALA A 20 -17.99 -19.64 16.15
CA ALA A 20 -17.67 -19.57 14.72
C ALA A 20 -18.86 -20.03 13.86
N ALA A 21 -19.58 -21.07 14.27
CA ALA A 21 -20.78 -21.55 13.58
C ALA A 21 -21.96 -20.55 13.62
N LYS A 22 -21.96 -19.61 14.56
CA LYS A 22 -22.99 -18.57 14.69
C LYS A 22 -22.63 -17.24 14.04
N MET A 23 -21.37 -17.06 13.60
CA MET A 23 -20.99 -15.84 12.88
C MET A 23 -21.39 -15.94 11.41
N PRO A 24 -22.21 -15.03 10.88
CA PRO A 24 -22.37 -14.91 9.43
C PRO A 24 -21.01 -14.50 8.86
N SER A 25 -20.29 -15.47 8.32
CA SER A 25 -18.93 -15.30 7.84
C SER A 25 -18.88 -14.68 6.44
N THR A 26 -19.43 -13.48 6.28
CA THR A 26 -19.36 -12.77 4.99
C THR A 26 -17.92 -12.40 4.58
N ASN A 27 -16.96 -12.50 5.50
CA ASN A 27 -15.57 -12.07 5.27
C ASN A 27 -14.51 -13.12 5.63
N THR A 28 -14.88 -14.33 6.03
CA THR A 28 -13.90 -15.41 6.29
C THR A 28 -13.54 -16.07 4.97
N VAL A 29 -12.27 -15.97 4.57
CA VAL A 29 -11.77 -16.52 3.30
C VAL A 29 -11.09 -17.88 3.47
N ALA A 30 -10.53 -18.15 4.65
CA ALA A 30 -9.97 -19.45 5.04
C ALA A 30 -9.91 -19.58 6.56
N VAL A 31 -9.76 -20.81 7.03
CA VAL A 31 -9.50 -21.14 8.45
C VAL A 31 -8.16 -21.85 8.52
N VAL A 32 -7.26 -21.39 9.41
CA VAL A 32 -5.99 -22.07 9.68
C VAL A 32 -6.11 -22.81 11.00
N THR A 33 -6.13 -24.14 10.96
CA THR A 33 -6.41 -24.95 12.16
C THR A 33 -5.94 -26.39 12.00
N ASP A 34 -5.62 -27.06 13.11
CA ASP A 34 -5.41 -28.51 13.20
C ASP A 34 -6.51 -29.15 14.09
N ILE A 35 -7.60 -28.45 14.31
CA ILE A 35 -8.72 -28.92 15.14
C ILE A 35 -9.81 -29.50 14.22
N PRO A 36 -10.09 -30.82 14.27
CA PRO A 36 -11.05 -31.47 13.38
C PRO A 36 -12.44 -30.84 13.39
N GLU A 37 -12.93 -30.41 14.53
CA GLU A 37 -14.25 -29.78 14.66
C GLU A 37 -14.30 -28.40 13.96
N ALA A 38 -13.18 -27.69 13.91
CA ALA A 38 -13.07 -26.43 13.19
C ALA A 38 -12.97 -26.65 11.67
N GLU A 39 -12.31 -27.72 11.22
CA GLU A 39 -12.27 -28.14 9.82
C GLU A 39 -13.67 -28.53 9.33
N GLU A 40 -14.40 -29.33 10.10
CA GLU A 40 -15.78 -29.73 9.78
C GLU A 40 -16.71 -28.50 9.74
N ALA A 41 -16.57 -27.58 10.70
CA ALA A 41 -17.34 -26.33 10.69
C ALA A 41 -17.01 -25.46 9.46
N ALA A 42 -15.75 -25.33 9.07
CA ALA A 42 -15.36 -24.61 7.88
C ALA A 42 -15.94 -25.24 6.61
N ALA A 43 -15.91 -26.56 6.51
CA ALA A 43 -16.45 -27.31 5.37
C ALA A 43 -17.96 -27.11 5.19
N LEU A 44 -18.75 -27.00 6.27
CA LEU A 44 -20.19 -26.72 6.23
C LEU A 44 -20.50 -25.37 5.54
N TYR A 45 -19.59 -24.42 5.61
CA TYR A 45 -19.74 -23.10 4.99
C TYR A 45 -18.96 -22.97 3.65
N GLY A 46 -18.36 -24.05 3.17
CA GLY A 46 -17.52 -24.03 1.95
C GLY A 46 -16.25 -23.20 2.12
N ILE A 47 -15.77 -23.04 3.35
CA ILE A 47 -14.55 -22.30 3.66
C ILE A 47 -13.37 -23.28 3.69
N PRO A 48 -12.28 -23.05 2.94
CA PRO A 48 -11.10 -23.92 2.97
C PRO A 48 -10.44 -23.91 4.35
N ALA A 49 -10.09 -25.08 4.85
CA ALA A 49 -9.29 -25.26 6.06
C ALA A 49 -7.85 -25.61 5.67
N ILE A 50 -6.87 -25.00 6.29
CA ILE A 50 -5.43 -25.18 6.07
C ILE A 50 -4.79 -25.57 7.39
N GLY A 51 -4.01 -26.64 7.43
CA GLY A 51 -3.30 -27.09 8.63
C GLY A 51 -2.30 -26.05 9.14
N LEU A 52 -2.13 -25.96 10.47
CA LEU A 52 -1.21 -24.98 11.10
C LEU A 52 0.25 -25.13 10.63
N GLU A 53 0.66 -26.35 10.30
CA GLU A 53 2.02 -26.62 9.86
C GLU A 53 2.19 -26.57 8.33
N ASP A 54 1.08 -26.45 7.57
CA ASP A 54 1.13 -26.40 6.10
C ASP A 54 1.33 -24.97 5.61
N VAL A 55 2.51 -24.43 5.89
CA VAL A 55 2.92 -23.08 5.48
C VAL A 55 2.90 -22.93 3.95
N ALA A 56 3.18 -24.01 3.21
CA ALA A 56 3.16 -23.97 1.75
C ALA A 56 1.74 -23.79 1.22
N ALA A 57 0.78 -24.57 1.69
CA ALA A 57 -0.62 -24.42 1.30
C ALA A 57 -1.19 -23.05 1.69
N LEU A 58 -0.79 -22.52 2.86
CA LEU A 58 -1.19 -21.17 3.28
C LEU A 58 -0.60 -20.10 2.35
N ALA A 59 0.67 -20.22 1.97
CA ALA A 59 1.33 -19.27 1.06
C ALA A 59 0.68 -19.30 -0.33
N ASP A 60 0.38 -20.48 -0.87
CA ASP A 60 -0.30 -20.67 -2.15
C ASP A 60 -1.71 -20.08 -2.10
N PHE A 61 -2.47 -20.37 -1.05
CA PHE A 61 -3.81 -19.81 -0.86
C PHE A 61 -3.79 -18.28 -0.79
N LEU A 62 -2.86 -17.70 -0.03
CA LEU A 62 -2.71 -16.25 0.06
C LEU A 62 -2.30 -15.62 -1.28
N SER A 63 -1.46 -16.32 -2.05
CA SER A 63 -1.03 -15.85 -3.38
C SER A 63 -2.18 -15.85 -4.40
N GLU A 64 -3.09 -16.82 -4.30
CA GLU A 64 -4.22 -16.94 -5.21
C GLU A 64 -5.40 -16.03 -4.83
N HIS A 65 -5.64 -15.84 -3.54
CA HIS A 65 -6.86 -15.21 -3.03
C HIS A 65 -6.62 -13.84 -2.41
N TYR A 66 -5.41 -13.57 -1.91
CA TYR A 66 -5.05 -12.27 -1.36
C TYR A 66 -4.43 -11.39 -2.44
N VAL A 67 -5.28 -10.73 -3.21
CA VAL A 67 -4.82 -9.67 -4.10
C VAL A 67 -4.42 -8.48 -3.23
N ARG A 68 -3.12 -8.23 -3.09
CA ARG A 68 -2.63 -7.00 -2.46
C ARG A 68 -3.33 -5.81 -3.13
N PRO A 69 -4.00 -4.94 -2.37
CA PRO A 69 -4.64 -3.79 -2.97
C PRO A 69 -3.60 -2.94 -3.70
N ARG A 70 -3.90 -2.63 -4.97
CA ARG A 70 -3.01 -1.81 -5.78
C ARG A 70 -3.02 -0.38 -5.30
N VAL A 71 -1.84 0.21 -5.20
CA VAL A 71 -1.63 1.54 -4.65
C VAL A 71 -1.01 2.47 -5.70
N THR A 72 -1.63 3.60 -5.94
CA THR A 72 -0.99 4.72 -6.61
C THR A 72 -0.27 5.58 -5.58
N VAL A 73 1.04 5.77 -5.77
CA VAL A 73 1.81 6.74 -4.97
C VAL A 73 1.93 8.03 -5.77
N VAL A 74 1.51 9.12 -5.16
CA VAL A 74 1.61 10.47 -5.76
C VAL A 74 2.61 11.31 -4.99
N ILE A 75 3.64 11.81 -5.66
CA ILE A 75 4.59 12.77 -5.11
C ILE A 75 4.19 14.17 -5.58
N GLN A 76 3.77 15.02 -4.65
CA GLN A 76 3.41 16.40 -4.97
C GLN A 76 4.66 17.27 -5.09
N ALA A 77 5.05 17.62 -6.32
CA ALA A 77 6.18 18.48 -6.64
C ALA A 77 5.76 19.89 -7.14
N GLY A 78 4.47 20.19 -7.13
CA GLY A 78 3.83 21.40 -7.65
C GLY A 78 3.70 22.54 -6.64
N GLY A 79 4.70 22.89 -5.85
CA GLY A 79 4.66 24.04 -4.94
C GLY A 79 5.67 25.11 -5.33
N GLU A 80 5.23 26.39 -5.51
CA GLU A 80 6.19 27.49 -5.63
C GLU A 80 6.97 27.66 -4.34
N SER A 81 8.25 27.37 -4.37
CA SER A 81 9.20 27.81 -3.34
C SER A 81 9.49 29.30 -3.53
N ARG A 82 8.47 30.16 -3.34
CA ARG A 82 8.62 31.63 -3.47
C ARG A 82 9.81 32.19 -2.69
N ARG A 83 10.18 31.53 -1.57
CA ARG A 83 11.30 31.92 -0.70
C ARG A 83 12.66 31.42 -1.22
N MET A 84 12.71 30.37 -2.01
CA MET A 84 13.96 29.73 -2.46
C MET A 84 14.28 29.96 -3.94
N GLY A 85 13.36 30.50 -4.73
CA GLY A 85 13.56 30.76 -6.16
C GLY A 85 13.78 29.52 -7.03
N GLN A 86 13.75 28.33 -6.43
CA GLN A 86 13.97 27.05 -7.09
C GLN A 86 12.86 26.05 -6.74
N SER A 87 12.57 25.13 -7.65
CA SER A 87 11.68 24.01 -7.38
C SER A 87 12.26 23.14 -6.27
N LYS A 88 11.49 22.89 -5.20
CA LYS A 88 11.92 22.02 -4.09
C LYS A 88 12.32 20.63 -4.57
N ALA A 89 11.66 20.11 -5.59
CA ALA A 89 11.91 18.79 -6.14
C ALA A 89 13.34 18.64 -6.69
N THR A 90 13.91 19.72 -7.24
CA THR A 90 15.25 19.72 -7.87
C THR A 90 16.36 20.19 -6.95
N VAL A 91 16.04 20.62 -5.72
CA VAL A 91 17.07 21.02 -4.73
C VAL A 91 18.00 19.84 -4.45
N PRO A 92 19.34 20.05 -4.47
CA PRO A 92 20.28 18.99 -4.12
C PRO A 92 20.11 18.54 -2.67
N PHE A 93 19.92 17.25 -2.49
CA PHE A 93 19.92 16.59 -1.20
C PHE A 93 20.84 15.37 -1.26
N ALA A 94 21.88 15.34 -0.44
CA ALA A 94 22.89 14.29 -0.46
C ALA A 94 23.48 14.03 -1.87
N GLY A 95 23.73 15.10 -2.64
CA GLY A 95 24.36 15.02 -3.96
C GLY A 95 23.43 14.69 -5.14
N ARG A 96 22.12 14.55 -4.91
CA ARG A 96 21.11 14.28 -5.95
C ARG A 96 19.88 15.18 -5.77
N PRO A 97 19.06 15.41 -6.82
CA PRO A 97 17.79 16.08 -6.66
C PRO A 97 16.93 15.38 -5.60
N LEU A 98 16.28 16.16 -4.73
CA LEU A 98 15.49 15.66 -3.62
C LEU A 98 14.37 14.68 -4.07
N ILE A 99 13.77 14.92 -5.22
CA ILE A 99 12.74 14.06 -5.80
C ILE A 99 13.22 12.62 -6.03
N CYS A 100 14.51 12.45 -6.42
CA CYS A 100 15.09 11.12 -6.67
C CYS A 100 15.02 10.24 -5.42
N ARG A 101 15.27 10.83 -4.24
CA ARG A 101 15.19 10.11 -2.97
C ARG A 101 13.78 9.57 -2.70
N LEU A 102 12.76 10.37 -3.00
CA LEU A 102 11.37 9.93 -2.82
C LEU A 102 10.98 8.85 -3.83
N VAL A 103 11.38 9.00 -5.08
CA VAL A 103 11.18 7.98 -6.12
C VAL A 103 11.80 6.65 -5.67
N GLU A 104 13.07 6.64 -5.27
CA GLU A 104 13.78 5.42 -4.83
C GLU A 104 13.14 4.75 -3.60
N ARG A 105 12.60 5.54 -2.68
CA ARG A 105 12.01 5.02 -1.42
C ARG A 105 10.58 4.54 -1.56
N LEU A 106 9.83 5.11 -2.47
CA LEU A 106 8.39 4.88 -2.59
C LEU A 106 8.03 3.98 -3.78
N SER A 107 8.87 3.92 -4.83
CA SER A 107 8.63 3.03 -5.96
C SER A 107 8.44 1.55 -5.59
N PRO A 108 9.14 0.98 -4.57
CA PRO A 108 8.95 -0.43 -4.22
C PRO A 108 7.55 -0.80 -3.72
N VAL A 109 6.76 0.17 -3.28
CA VAL A 109 5.39 -0.04 -2.79
C VAL A 109 4.31 0.51 -3.71
N ALA A 110 4.72 1.17 -4.79
CA ALA A 110 3.83 1.77 -5.78
C ALA A 110 3.54 0.78 -6.91
N ASP A 111 2.26 0.55 -7.20
CA ASP A 111 1.84 -0.11 -8.44
C ASP A 111 1.72 0.92 -9.59
N GLU A 112 1.60 2.18 -9.23
CA GLU A 112 1.64 3.34 -10.12
C GLU A 112 2.32 4.50 -9.40
N LEU A 113 3.24 5.19 -10.08
CA LEU A 113 3.94 6.34 -9.53
C LEU A 113 3.61 7.60 -10.34
N ILE A 114 2.98 8.55 -9.67
CA ILE A 114 2.62 9.85 -10.25
C ILE A 114 3.41 10.96 -9.57
N ILE A 115 3.87 11.93 -10.34
CA ILE A 115 4.44 13.15 -9.81
C ILE A 115 3.60 14.32 -10.33
N THR A 116 2.91 15.03 -9.42
CA THR A 116 2.19 16.23 -9.80
C THR A 116 3.15 17.42 -9.82
N THR A 117 3.21 18.10 -10.96
CA THR A 117 4.11 19.24 -11.17
C THR A 117 3.64 20.14 -12.30
N ASN A 118 3.82 21.45 -12.16
CA ASN A 118 3.63 22.42 -13.23
C ASN A 118 4.94 22.71 -13.99
N GLU A 119 6.02 22.01 -13.64
CA GLU A 119 7.35 22.15 -14.23
C GLU A 119 7.85 20.80 -14.74
N ALA A 120 7.03 20.12 -15.56
CA ALA A 120 7.34 18.79 -16.10
C ALA A 120 8.70 18.75 -16.84
N ASP A 121 9.03 19.82 -17.56
CA ASP A 121 10.31 19.95 -18.29
C ASP A 121 11.51 19.84 -17.34
N LYS A 122 11.41 20.32 -16.11
CA LYS A 122 12.48 20.22 -15.11
C LYS A 122 12.62 18.85 -14.49
N LEU A 123 11.62 17.98 -14.63
CA LEU A 123 11.60 16.63 -14.06
C LEU A 123 11.71 15.52 -15.11
N GLY A 124 11.80 15.88 -16.39
CA GLY A 124 11.95 14.90 -17.48
C GLY A 124 13.13 13.95 -17.31
N PHE A 125 14.21 14.40 -16.66
CA PHE A 125 15.40 13.59 -16.37
C PHE A 125 15.10 12.32 -15.55
N LEU A 126 13.96 12.26 -14.85
CA LEU A 126 13.57 11.09 -14.09
C LEU A 126 13.33 9.86 -14.96
N HIS A 127 12.84 10.04 -16.18
CA HIS A 127 12.66 8.94 -17.14
C HIS A 127 14.01 8.34 -17.57
N ASP A 128 15.03 9.18 -17.73
CA ASP A 128 16.37 8.73 -18.08
C ASP A 128 17.07 8.04 -16.89
N MET A 129 16.84 8.55 -15.67
CA MET A 129 17.44 8.00 -14.45
C MET A 129 16.80 6.70 -14.00
N TYR A 130 15.52 6.50 -14.29
CA TYR A 130 14.74 5.35 -13.84
C TYR A 130 13.97 4.71 -15.01
N PRO A 131 14.66 4.16 -16.02
CA PRO A 131 14.05 3.64 -17.23
C PRO A 131 13.10 2.44 -16.95
N ASP A 132 13.34 1.72 -15.87
CA ASP A 132 12.51 0.57 -15.46
C ASP A 132 11.24 0.97 -14.67
N LEU A 133 11.09 2.26 -14.34
CA LEU A 133 9.93 2.77 -13.61
C LEU A 133 8.98 3.52 -14.53
N THR A 134 7.71 3.17 -14.50
CA THR A 134 6.68 3.97 -15.17
C THR A 134 6.30 5.16 -14.27
N ILE A 135 6.91 6.31 -14.54
CA ILE A 135 6.65 7.55 -13.82
C ILE A 135 5.75 8.44 -14.69
N ARG A 136 4.60 8.85 -14.17
CA ARG A 136 3.70 9.80 -14.84
C ARG A 136 3.88 11.20 -14.26
N LEU A 137 4.21 12.16 -15.10
CA LEU A 137 4.25 13.59 -14.74
C LEU A 137 2.89 14.21 -15.09
N VAL A 138 2.20 14.78 -14.11
CA VAL A 138 0.85 15.32 -14.25
C VAL A 138 0.83 16.78 -13.79
N GLY A 139 0.33 17.68 -14.64
CA GLY A 139 0.09 19.08 -14.28
C GLY A 139 -1.09 19.25 -13.35
N ASP A 140 -1.09 20.31 -12.52
CA ASP A 140 -2.22 20.64 -11.66
C ASP A 140 -3.50 20.84 -12.50
N ALA A 141 -4.60 20.21 -12.09
CA ALA A 141 -5.88 20.30 -12.78
C ALA A 141 -6.52 21.71 -12.69
N TYR A 142 -6.08 22.52 -11.73
CA TYR A 142 -6.57 23.86 -11.49
C TYR A 142 -5.46 24.91 -11.58
N ALA A 143 -5.80 26.08 -12.10
CA ALA A 143 -4.91 27.24 -12.10
C ALA A 143 -4.67 27.79 -10.68
N GLU A 144 -5.62 27.56 -9.78
CA GLU A 144 -5.49 27.93 -8.36
C GLU A 144 -4.50 26.99 -7.68
N ARG A 145 -3.56 27.58 -6.96
CA ARG A 145 -2.50 26.83 -6.27
C ARG A 145 -2.87 26.61 -4.81
N GLY A 146 -2.60 25.41 -4.33
CA GLY A 146 -2.85 25.05 -2.92
C GLY A 146 -2.79 23.55 -2.67
N ALA A 147 -2.93 23.19 -1.40
CA ALA A 147 -2.91 21.78 -1.00
C ALA A 147 -4.13 21.01 -1.54
N LEU A 148 -5.31 21.61 -1.54
CA LEU A 148 -6.56 20.98 -2.01
C LEU A 148 -6.58 20.74 -3.52
N PRO A 149 -6.25 21.73 -4.39
CA PRO A 149 -6.10 21.49 -5.82
C PRO A 149 -5.08 20.41 -6.16
N GLY A 150 -3.92 20.41 -5.50
CA GLY A 150 -2.92 19.37 -5.68
C GLY A 150 -3.40 17.98 -5.25
N LEU A 151 -4.14 17.89 -4.14
CA LEU A 151 -4.76 16.63 -3.69
C LEU A 151 -5.82 16.15 -4.69
N TYR A 152 -6.68 17.05 -5.18
CA TYR A 152 -7.66 16.71 -6.21
C TYR A 152 -6.97 16.16 -7.46
N THR A 153 -5.95 16.84 -7.96
CA THR A 153 -5.15 16.38 -9.11
C THR A 153 -4.60 14.98 -8.90
N ALA A 154 -4.04 14.74 -7.70
CA ALA A 154 -3.51 13.43 -7.33
C ALA A 154 -4.58 12.33 -7.41
N LEU A 155 -5.74 12.57 -6.79
CA LEU A 155 -6.84 11.61 -6.76
C LEU A 155 -7.47 11.41 -8.14
N ALA A 156 -7.61 12.47 -8.93
CA ALA A 156 -8.19 12.40 -10.27
C ALA A 156 -7.29 11.70 -11.29
N ALA A 157 -5.95 11.76 -11.08
CA ALA A 157 -4.98 11.13 -11.97
C ALA A 157 -4.73 9.65 -11.63
N ALA A 158 -5.01 9.21 -10.41
CA ALA A 158 -4.75 7.87 -9.94
C ALA A 158 -5.68 6.84 -10.60
N GLU A 159 -5.12 5.69 -10.98
CA GLU A 159 -5.84 4.58 -11.61
C GLU A 159 -6.15 3.43 -10.63
N ASN A 160 -5.50 3.42 -9.46
CA ASN A 160 -5.70 2.39 -8.45
C ASN A 160 -6.66 2.83 -7.33
N PRO A 161 -7.32 1.87 -6.64
CA PRO A 161 -8.33 2.18 -5.62
C PRO A 161 -7.74 2.85 -4.36
N TYR A 162 -6.43 2.70 -4.12
CA TYR A 162 -5.77 3.35 -2.99
C TYR A 162 -4.73 4.35 -3.49
N VAL A 163 -4.72 5.52 -2.88
CA VAL A 163 -3.82 6.62 -3.25
C VAL A 163 -3.07 7.10 -2.02
N ALA A 164 -1.74 6.98 -2.06
CA ALA A 164 -0.86 7.57 -1.06
C ALA A 164 -0.26 8.87 -1.61
N VAL A 165 -0.55 10.00 -0.95
CA VAL A 165 -0.07 11.31 -1.40
C VAL A 165 1.03 11.79 -0.47
N VAL A 166 2.19 12.14 -1.02
CA VAL A 166 3.39 12.57 -0.29
C VAL A 166 3.88 13.90 -0.87
N ALA A 167 4.11 14.90 -0.01
CA ALA A 167 4.72 16.15 -0.45
C ALA A 167 6.22 15.96 -0.75
N CYS A 168 6.75 16.65 -1.76
CA CYS A 168 8.16 16.48 -2.18
C CYS A 168 9.20 16.87 -1.12
N ASP A 169 8.82 17.62 -0.07
CA ASP A 169 9.70 17.96 1.04
C ASP A 169 9.67 16.95 2.20
N MET A 170 8.86 15.92 2.12
CA MET A 170 8.83 14.82 3.10
C MET A 170 9.95 13.81 2.84
N VAL A 171 11.19 14.24 2.90
CA VAL A 171 12.40 13.47 2.55
C VAL A 171 12.61 12.18 3.34
N PHE A 172 11.93 12.03 4.46
CA PHE A 172 11.99 10.84 5.32
C PHE A 172 10.79 9.90 5.12
N ALA A 173 9.86 10.23 4.20
CA ALA A 173 8.80 9.31 3.84
C ALA A 173 9.39 7.95 3.45
N SER A 174 8.78 6.89 3.93
CA SER A 174 9.27 5.52 3.78
C SER A 174 8.10 4.55 3.64
N ALA A 175 8.33 3.49 2.92
CA ALA A 175 7.44 2.34 2.78
C ALA A 175 7.32 1.47 4.06
N ARG A 176 7.99 1.85 5.15
CA ARG A 176 7.99 1.15 6.44
C ARG A 176 7.16 1.88 7.46
#